data_7f758c8ac2ea7dd4ec9af82a5e467543
#
_entry.id   7f758c8ac2ea7dd4ec9af82a5e467543
#
_cell.length_a   1.000
_cell.length_b   1.000
_cell.length_c   1.000
_cell.angle_alpha   90.00
_cell.angle_beta   90.00
_cell.angle_gamma   90.00
#
_symmetry.space_group_name_H-M   'P 1'
#
loop_
_entity.id
_entity.type
_entity.pdbx_description
1 polymer ?
#
loop_
_entity_poly.entity_id
_entity_poly.type
_entity_poly.pdbx_seq_one_letter_code
_entity_poly.pdbx_strand_id
1 'polypeptide(L)'
;MARPNVKELIESNLDNIEQWTRDGLTMKQIADNLGVSDRTLYRYKSDSDSQLNQSIKNGRAVAVETLENTMFMSANGYTRKVKKYAKVKRCMYDNGKKSEEREEMVEYEEEVYYPPDTTAGIFLLKNWGNYMNEPRAMEIRKKEIELKEKQVEANLW
;
A
#
# COMPACT_ATOMS: atom_id res chain seq x y z
N MET A 1 -1.42 -32.52 25.51
CA MET A 1 -1.01 -32.25 24.13
C MET A 1 0.30 -31.51 24.16
N ALA A 2 1.34 -31.99 23.47
CA ALA A 2 2.60 -31.27 23.35
C ALA A 2 2.38 -29.98 22.59
N ARG A 3 3.00 -28.87 23.03
CA ARG A 3 2.97 -27.61 22.27
C ARG A 3 3.66 -27.85 20.91
N PRO A 4 3.04 -27.46 19.78
CA PRO A 4 3.67 -27.60 18.49
C PRO A 4 5.02 -26.86 18.49
N ASN A 5 6.00 -27.43 17.81
CA ASN A 5 7.29 -26.79 17.64
C ASN A 5 7.06 -25.46 16.91
N VAL A 6 7.54 -24.36 17.48
CA VAL A 6 7.35 -23.00 16.92
C VAL A 6 7.86 -22.91 15.47
N LYS A 7 8.90 -23.67 15.14
CA LYS A 7 9.43 -23.72 13.78
C LYS A 7 8.42 -24.33 12.81
N GLU A 8 7.85 -25.48 13.15
CA GLU A 8 6.81 -26.15 12.34
C GLU A 8 5.56 -25.29 12.21
N LEU A 9 5.18 -24.56 13.27
CA LEU A 9 4.07 -23.62 13.22
C LEU A 9 4.30 -22.49 12.24
N ILE A 10 5.51 -21.91 12.22
CA ILE A 10 5.87 -20.83 11.27
C ILE A 10 5.91 -21.40 9.85
N GLU A 11 6.54 -22.55 9.63
CA GLU A 11 6.68 -23.18 8.31
C GLU A 11 5.32 -23.56 7.71
N SER A 12 4.37 -24.03 8.53
CA SER A 12 3.01 -24.35 8.06
C SER A 12 2.14 -23.13 7.78
N ASN A 13 2.55 -21.93 8.19
CA ASN A 13 1.81 -20.68 8.00
C ASN A 13 2.52 -19.66 7.09
N LEU A 14 3.50 -20.07 6.30
CA LEU A 14 4.26 -19.13 5.43
C LEU A 14 3.36 -18.37 4.45
N ASP A 15 2.39 -19.02 3.84
CA ASP A 15 1.43 -18.42 2.92
C ASP A 15 0.54 -17.37 3.63
N ASN A 16 0.08 -17.71 4.84
CA ASN A 16 -0.68 -16.77 5.66
C ASN A 16 0.16 -15.56 6.06
N ILE A 17 1.43 -15.78 6.43
CA ILE A 17 2.37 -14.71 6.79
C ILE A 17 2.62 -13.79 5.59
N GLU A 18 2.80 -14.34 4.40
CA GLU A 18 2.93 -13.56 3.17
C GLU A 18 1.68 -12.72 2.92
N GLN A 19 0.48 -13.33 3.04
CA GLN A 19 -0.78 -12.62 2.87
C GLN A 19 -0.95 -11.51 3.91
N TRP A 20 -0.73 -11.77 5.19
CA TRP A 20 -0.80 -10.75 6.25
C TRP A 20 0.18 -9.61 6.04
N THR A 21 1.37 -9.93 5.53
CA THR A 21 2.37 -8.91 5.20
C THR A 21 1.94 -8.06 4.00
N ARG A 22 1.31 -8.67 3.00
CA ARG A 22 0.67 -7.99 1.86
C ARG A 22 -0.45 -7.05 2.31
N ASP A 23 -1.24 -7.49 3.29
CA ASP A 23 -2.33 -6.71 3.88
C ASP A 23 -1.84 -5.60 4.83
N GLY A 24 -0.52 -5.48 5.01
CA GLY A 24 0.11 -4.41 5.78
C GLY A 24 0.20 -4.66 7.28
N LEU A 25 0.00 -5.90 7.75
CA LEU A 25 0.14 -6.22 9.17
C LEU A 25 1.58 -6.03 9.63
N THR A 26 1.72 -5.51 10.85
CA THR A 26 3.01 -5.38 11.53
C THR A 26 3.51 -6.74 12.03
N MET A 27 4.83 -6.84 12.24
CA MET A 27 5.43 -8.07 12.81
C MET A 27 4.80 -8.50 14.13
N LYS A 28 4.37 -7.53 14.95
CA LYS A 28 3.68 -7.81 16.21
C LYS A 28 2.32 -8.47 15.95
N GLN A 29 1.51 -7.91 15.06
CA GLN A 29 0.20 -8.48 14.71
C GLN A 29 0.33 -9.89 14.08
N ILE A 30 1.37 -10.11 13.26
CA ILE A 30 1.67 -11.43 12.71
C ILE A 30 2.04 -12.42 13.83
N ALA A 31 2.86 -11.99 14.80
CA ALA A 31 3.20 -12.82 15.96
C ALA A 31 1.98 -13.16 16.82
N ASP A 32 1.11 -12.18 17.06
CA ASP A 32 -0.15 -12.36 17.79
C ASP A 32 -1.08 -13.35 17.06
N ASN A 33 -1.21 -13.25 15.75
CA ASN A 33 -2.00 -14.17 14.92
C ASN A 33 -1.46 -15.61 14.96
N LEU A 34 -0.14 -15.77 15.05
CA LEU A 34 0.52 -17.07 15.17
C LEU A 34 0.51 -17.61 16.61
N GLY A 35 0.15 -16.79 17.61
CA GLY A 35 0.23 -17.16 19.03
C GLY A 35 1.66 -17.31 19.54
N VAL A 36 2.63 -16.60 18.94
CA VAL A 36 4.06 -16.60 19.33
C VAL A 36 4.48 -15.22 19.83
N SER A 37 5.60 -15.15 20.57
CA SER A 37 6.12 -13.85 20.98
C SER A 37 6.83 -13.15 19.81
N ASP A 38 6.75 -11.81 19.76
CA ASP A 38 7.48 -10.96 18.82
C ASP A 38 8.96 -11.32 18.75
N ARG A 39 9.60 -11.47 19.93
CA ARG A 39 11.01 -11.84 20.06
C ARG A 39 11.32 -13.16 19.35
N THR A 40 10.41 -14.12 19.44
CA THR A 40 10.57 -15.43 18.79
C THR A 40 10.48 -15.28 17.27
N LEU A 41 9.48 -14.54 16.77
CA LEU A 41 9.31 -14.30 15.34
C LEU A 41 10.50 -13.52 14.75
N TYR A 42 10.99 -12.49 15.45
CA TYR A 42 12.17 -11.74 15.03
C TYR A 42 13.44 -12.59 14.99
N ARG A 43 13.61 -13.53 15.93
CA ARG A 43 14.74 -14.46 15.93
C ARG A 43 14.74 -15.35 14.69
N TYR A 44 13.59 -15.88 14.29
CA TYR A 44 13.48 -16.68 13.06
C TYR A 44 13.64 -15.83 11.80
N LYS A 45 13.20 -14.57 11.82
CA LYS A 45 13.39 -13.64 10.72
C LYS A 45 14.85 -13.21 10.55
N SER A 46 15.64 -13.13 11.61
CA SER A 46 17.05 -12.68 11.54
C SER A 46 17.95 -13.64 10.77
N ASP A 47 17.53 -14.89 10.60
CA ASP A 47 18.15 -15.81 9.68
C ASP A 47 17.84 -15.38 8.23
N SER A 48 18.85 -14.89 7.52
CA SER A 48 18.71 -14.32 6.17
C SER A 48 18.15 -15.30 5.14
N ASP A 49 18.42 -16.59 5.33
CA ASP A 49 18.01 -17.66 4.42
C ASP A 49 16.72 -18.35 4.87
N SER A 50 16.06 -17.84 5.93
CA SER A 50 14.81 -18.43 6.40
C SER A 50 13.67 -18.20 5.40
N GLN A 51 12.83 -19.23 5.20
CA GLN A 51 11.63 -19.14 4.39
C GLN A 51 10.69 -18.04 4.90
N LEU A 52 10.65 -17.82 6.22
CA LEU A 52 9.92 -16.73 6.85
C LEU A 52 10.37 -15.36 6.32
N ASN A 53 11.68 -15.14 6.23
CA ASN A 53 12.21 -13.88 5.71
C ASN A 53 11.82 -13.67 4.25
N GLN A 54 11.84 -14.74 3.45
CA GLN A 54 11.41 -14.69 2.05
C GLN A 54 9.92 -14.37 1.91
N SER A 55 9.02 -15.04 2.66
CA SER A 55 7.58 -14.76 2.64
C SER A 55 7.27 -13.31 3.04
N ILE A 56 7.96 -12.78 4.07
CA ILE A 56 7.81 -11.38 4.45
C ILE A 56 8.29 -10.42 3.35
N LYS A 57 9.41 -10.72 2.68
CA LYS A 57 9.90 -9.89 1.58
C LYS A 57 8.92 -9.90 0.40
N ASN A 58 8.41 -11.07 0.03
CA ASN A 58 7.45 -11.22 -1.05
C ASN A 58 6.16 -10.44 -0.77
N GLY A 59 5.56 -10.62 0.42
CA GLY A 59 4.37 -9.90 0.82
C GLY A 59 4.56 -8.36 0.80
N ARG A 60 5.72 -7.89 1.28
CA ARG A 60 6.04 -6.45 1.24
C ARG A 60 6.25 -5.92 -0.16
N ALA A 61 6.87 -6.69 -1.04
CA ALA A 61 7.06 -6.27 -2.43
C ALA A 61 5.71 -6.01 -3.12
N VAL A 62 4.75 -6.93 -2.95
CA VAL A 62 3.40 -6.78 -3.50
C VAL A 62 2.65 -5.59 -2.87
N ALA A 63 2.80 -5.38 -1.54
CA ALA A 63 2.20 -4.23 -0.87
C ALA A 63 2.76 -2.90 -1.40
N VAL A 64 4.07 -2.81 -1.60
CA VAL A 64 4.73 -1.62 -2.18
C VAL A 64 4.24 -1.37 -3.60
N GLU A 65 4.23 -2.41 -4.46
CA GLU A 65 3.72 -2.32 -5.83
C GLU A 65 2.27 -1.80 -5.87
N THR A 66 1.42 -2.30 -4.98
CA THR A 66 0.03 -1.84 -4.88
C THR A 66 -0.07 -0.35 -4.50
N LEU A 67 0.78 0.10 -3.56
CA LEU A 67 0.85 1.51 -3.15
C LEU A 67 1.38 2.40 -4.28
N GLU A 68 2.42 1.97 -5.00
CA GLU A 68 2.97 2.68 -6.15
C GLU A 68 1.92 2.82 -7.26
N ASN A 69 1.20 1.76 -7.60
CA ASN A 69 0.12 1.78 -8.58
C ASN A 69 -1.00 2.74 -8.15
N THR A 70 -1.41 2.72 -6.88
CA THR A 70 -2.43 3.62 -6.34
C THR A 70 -1.97 5.08 -6.41
N MET A 71 -0.72 5.34 -6.06
CA MET A 71 -0.13 6.68 -6.13
C MET A 71 -0.04 7.17 -7.58
N PHE A 72 0.34 6.30 -8.51
CA PHE A 72 0.37 6.61 -9.95
C PHE A 72 -1.01 6.96 -10.49
N MET A 73 -2.04 6.19 -10.13
CA MET A 73 -3.43 6.51 -10.48
C MET A 73 -3.85 7.86 -9.89
N SER A 74 -3.53 8.13 -8.64
CA SER A 74 -3.84 9.40 -7.98
C SER A 74 -3.14 10.59 -8.67
N ALA A 75 -1.87 10.42 -9.05
CA ALA A 75 -1.10 11.44 -9.74
C ALA A 75 -1.67 11.83 -11.11
N ASN A 76 -2.25 10.87 -11.83
CA ASN A 76 -2.85 11.09 -13.14
C ASN A 76 -4.33 11.50 -13.10
N GLY A 77 -4.98 11.36 -11.96
CA GLY A 77 -6.42 11.43 -11.83
C GLY A 77 -7.12 10.17 -12.38
N TYR A 78 -8.29 9.86 -11.85
CA TYR A 78 -9.04 8.68 -12.24
C TYR A 78 -10.54 8.87 -12.04
N THR A 79 -11.32 8.05 -12.73
CA THR A 79 -12.76 7.99 -12.57
C THR A 79 -13.14 6.68 -11.88
N ARG A 80 -14.01 6.75 -10.90
CA ARG A 80 -14.51 5.57 -10.17
C ARG A 80 -16.02 5.58 -10.08
N LYS A 81 -16.63 4.40 -10.29
CA LYS A 81 -18.04 4.18 -10.00
C LYS A 81 -18.22 4.04 -8.49
N VAL A 82 -19.08 4.87 -7.94
CA VAL A 82 -19.42 4.88 -6.51
C VAL A 82 -20.91 4.61 -6.36
N LYS A 83 -21.26 3.67 -5.48
CA LYS A 83 -22.64 3.40 -5.11
C LYS A 83 -23.14 4.50 -4.19
N LYS A 84 -24.22 5.12 -4.56
CA LYS A 84 -24.93 6.13 -3.77
C LYS A 84 -26.36 5.71 -3.52
N TYR A 85 -26.93 6.25 -2.47
CA TYR A 85 -28.32 6.00 -2.09
C TYR A 85 -29.08 7.32 -2.14
N ALA A 86 -30.18 7.32 -2.86
CA ALA A 86 -31.09 8.46 -2.90
C ALA A 86 -32.46 8.07 -2.32
N LYS A 87 -33.04 8.99 -1.59
CA LYS A 87 -34.39 8.86 -1.07
C LYS A 87 -35.38 9.31 -2.15
N VAL A 88 -36.12 8.37 -2.66
CA VAL A 88 -37.13 8.61 -3.75
C VAL A 88 -38.51 8.50 -3.15
N LYS A 89 -39.35 9.50 -3.42
CA LYS A 89 -40.77 9.49 -3.05
C LYS A 89 -41.58 8.91 -4.21
N ARG A 90 -42.21 7.79 -3.97
CA ARG A 90 -43.18 7.20 -4.93
C ARG A 90 -44.56 7.59 -4.48
N CYS A 91 -45.32 8.27 -5.37
CA CYS A 91 -46.70 8.62 -5.15
C CYS A 91 -47.57 7.72 -6.03
N MET A 92 -48.52 7.03 -5.43
CA MET A 92 -49.58 6.30 -6.14
C MET A 92 -50.82 7.18 -6.24
N TYR A 93 -51.43 7.18 -7.40
CA TYR A 93 -52.65 7.91 -7.66
C TYR A 93 -53.80 6.93 -8.00
N ASP A 94 -54.94 7.10 -7.35
CA ASP A 94 -56.16 6.40 -7.67
C ASP A 94 -57.24 7.42 -8.03
N ASN A 95 -57.90 7.24 -9.19
CA ASN A 95 -58.92 8.14 -9.74
C ASN A 95 -58.49 9.63 -9.75
N GLY A 96 -57.18 9.91 -10.04
CA GLY A 96 -56.63 11.27 -10.07
C GLY A 96 -56.34 11.91 -8.71
N LYS A 97 -56.58 11.19 -7.61
CA LYS A 97 -56.23 11.60 -6.26
C LYS A 97 -55.03 10.80 -5.75
N LYS A 98 -54.13 11.48 -5.08
CA LYS A 98 -52.96 10.83 -4.43
C LYS A 98 -53.48 9.88 -3.35
N SER A 99 -53.28 8.57 -3.52
CA SER A 99 -53.75 7.54 -2.61
C SER A 99 -52.66 7.13 -1.58
N GLU A 100 -51.44 7.06 -2.01
CA GLU A 100 -50.33 6.63 -1.11
C GLU A 100 -49.03 7.35 -1.48
N GLU A 101 -48.22 7.65 -0.48
CA GLU A 101 -46.85 8.15 -0.64
C GLU A 101 -45.92 7.25 0.14
N ARG A 102 -44.94 6.66 -0.54
CA ARG A 102 -43.91 5.85 0.08
C ARG A 102 -42.54 6.48 -0.20
N GLU A 103 -41.71 6.55 0.82
CA GLU A 103 -40.30 6.90 0.68
C GLU A 103 -39.48 5.62 0.59
N GLU A 104 -38.70 5.49 -0.46
CA GLU A 104 -37.86 4.32 -0.72
C GLU A 104 -36.42 4.77 -0.95
N MET A 105 -35.45 4.03 -0.37
CA MET A 105 -34.05 4.24 -0.64
C MET A 105 -33.67 3.44 -1.89
N VAL A 106 -33.25 4.14 -2.93
CA VAL A 106 -32.83 3.52 -4.19
C VAL A 106 -31.31 3.65 -4.32
N GLU A 107 -30.66 2.52 -4.55
CA GLU A 107 -29.23 2.47 -4.87
C GLU A 107 -29.03 2.83 -6.34
N TYR A 108 -28.06 3.70 -6.63
CA TYR A 108 -27.63 4.01 -7.99
C TYR A 108 -26.11 4.15 -8.04
N GLU A 109 -25.54 3.92 -9.22
CA GLU A 109 -24.11 4.11 -9.46
C GLU A 109 -23.89 5.47 -10.11
N GLU A 110 -22.92 6.20 -9.62
CA GLU A 110 -22.46 7.46 -10.17
C GLU A 110 -20.97 7.39 -10.47
N GLU A 111 -20.56 7.89 -11.63
CA GLU A 111 -19.15 8.04 -11.96
C GLU A 111 -18.62 9.34 -11.34
N VAL A 112 -17.68 9.20 -10.42
CA VAL A 112 -17.02 10.33 -9.75
C VAL A 112 -15.60 10.45 -10.30
N TYR A 113 -15.29 11.62 -10.83
CA TYR A 113 -13.95 11.95 -11.28
C TYR A 113 -13.13 12.51 -10.11
N TYR A 114 -11.95 11.94 -9.88
CA TYR A 114 -10.96 12.40 -8.94
C TYR A 114 -9.85 13.10 -9.72
N PRO A 115 -9.64 14.41 -9.53
CA PRO A 115 -8.62 15.16 -10.27
C PRO A 115 -7.21 14.70 -9.89
N PRO A 116 -6.21 14.97 -10.76
CA PRO A 116 -4.82 14.67 -10.49
C PRO A 116 -4.31 15.28 -9.18
N ASP A 117 -3.61 14.47 -8.38
CA ASP A 117 -2.93 14.94 -7.18
C ASP A 117 -1.50 15.35 -7.51
N THR A 118 -1.25 16.65 -7.44
CA THR A 118 0.08 17.22 -7.72
C THR A 118 1.13 16.77 -6.73
N THR A 119 0.77 16.49 -5.49
CA THR A 119 1.69 16.00 -4.45
C THR A 119 2.20 14.61 -4.78
N ALA A 120 1.29 13.71 -5.15
CA ALA A 120 1.63 12.36 -5.63
C ALA A 120 2.50 12.44 -6.89
N GLY A 121 2.15 13.31 -7.83
CA GLY A 121 2.93 13.54 -9.06
C GLY A 121 4.35 14.00 -8.78
N ILE A 122 4.54 15.00 -7.93
CA ILE A 122 5.86 15.50 -7.53
C ILE A 122 6.68 14.39 -6.84
N PHE A 123 6.05 13.60 -5.97
CA PHE A 123 6.72 12.50 -5.29
C PHE A 123 7.24 11.47 -6.30
N LEU A 124 6.42 11.03 -7.25
CA LEU A 124 6.81 10.06 -8.28
C LEU A 124 7.91 10.62 -9.19
N LEU A 125 7.80 11.86 -9.63
CA LEU A 125 8.83 12.50 -10.45
C LEU A 125 10.19 12.58 -9.74
N LYS A 126 10.20 12.85 -8.45
CA LYS A 126 11.43 12.88 -7.65
C LYS A 126 12.05 11.49 -7.46
N ASN A 127 11.25 10.46 -7.27
CA ASN A 127 11.74 9.12 -6.98
C ASN A 127 12.04 8.31 -8.25
N TRP A 128 11.19 8.41 -9.28
CA TRP A 128 11.36 7.64 -10.52
C TRP A 128 12.13 8.41 -11.59
N GLY A 129 11.89 9.72 -11.70
CA GLY A 129 12.45 10.57 -12.74
C GLY A 129 13.74 11.30 -12.37
N ASN A 130 14.24 11.12 -11.15
CA ASN A 130 15.36 11.93 -10.61
C ASN A 130 15.10 13.43 -10.74
N TYR A 131 13.84 13.84 -10.74
CA TYR A 131 13.45 15.22 -10.90
C TYR A 131 13.78 16.00 -9.63
N MET A 132 14.54 17.06 -9.74
CA MET A 132 14.88 17.94 -8.63
C MET A 132 14.22 19.31 -8.78
N ASN A 133 13.74 19.88 -7.67
CA ASN A 133 13.15 21.23 -7.66
C ASN A 133 14.16 22.31 -8.04
N GLU A 134 15.46 22.04 -7.88
CA GLU A 134 16.55 22.98 -8.18
C GLU A 134 17.59 22.31 -9.09
N PRO A 135 17.62 22.67 -10.38
CA PRO A 135 18.63 22.14 -11.32
C PRO A 135 20.08 22.38 -10.87
N ARG A 136 20.32 23.51 -10.19
CA ARG A 136 21.65 23.84 -9.62
C ARG A 136 22.09 22.86 -8.51
N ALA A 137 21.16 22.35 -7.74
CA ALA A 137 21.49 21.35 -6.69
C ALA A 137 22.00 20.04 -7.29
N MET A 138 21.57 19.68 -8.49
CA MET A 138 22.08 18.51 -9.23
C MET A 138 23.53 18.70 -9.67
N GLU A 139 23.87 19.89 -10.18
CA GLU A 139 25.25 20.19 -10.59
C GLU A 139 26.22 20.21 -9.40
N ILE A 140 25.77 20.79 -8.28
CA ILE A 140 26.57 20.81 -7.03
C ILE A 140 26.79 19.39 -6.54
N ARG A 141 25.76 18.55 -6.51
CA ARG A 141 25.85 17.17 -6.05
C ARG A 141 26.74 16.31 -6.96
N LYS A 142 26.70 16.50 -8.27
CA LYS A 142 27.63 15.83 -9.21
C LYS A 142 29.05 16.24 -8.94
N LYS A 143 29.32 17.53 -8.74
CA LYS A 143 30.67 18.03 -8.40
C LYS A 143 31.16 17.50 -7.05
N GLU A 144 30.30 17.39 -6.06
CA GLU A 144 30.65 16.80 -4.76
C GLU A 144 31.02 15.32 -4.87
N ILE A 145 30.31 14.56 -5.71
CA ILE A 145 30.62 13.15 -5.96
C ILE A 145 31.95 13.02 -6.67
N GLU A 146 32.18 13.76 -7.74
CA GLU A 146 33.46 13.78 -8.46
C GLU A 146 34.65 14.18 -7.57
N LEU A 147 34.45 15.15 -6.67
CA LEU A 147 35.48 15.53 -5.70
C LEU A 147 35.76 14.43 -4.70
N LYS A 148 34.73 13.73 -4.21
CA LYS A 148 34.90 12.59 -3.31
C LYS A 148 35.65 11.42 -3.97
N GLU A 149 35.29 11.12 -5.22
CA GLU A 149 35.94 10.07 -6.00
C GLU A 149 37.45 10.40 -6.18
N LYS A 150 37.81 11.63 -6.56
CA LYS A 150 39.19 12.09 -6.66
C LYS A 150 39.94 12.04 -5.32
N GLN A 151 39.28 12.35 -4.21
CA GLN A 151 39.86 12.23 -2.88
C GLN A 151 40.13 10.79 -2.51
N VAL A 152 39.23 9.88 -2.82
CA VAL A 152 39.42 8.44 -2.56
C VAL A 152 40.57 7.91 -3.42
N GLU A 153 40.65 8.27 -4.68
CA GLU A 153 41.79 7.89 -5.54
C GLU A 153 43.12 8.44 -5.05
N ALA A 154 43.15 9.69 -4.59
CA ALA A 154 44.35 10.30 -4.06
C ALA A 154 44.82 9.68 -2.73
N ASN A 155 43.94 9.11 -1.93
CA ASN A 155 44.27 8.44 -0.66
C ASN A 155 44.63 6.96 -0.83
N LEU A 156 44.53 6.41 -2.04
CA LEU A 156 44.92 5.03 -2.35
C LEU A 156 46.40 4.90 -2.79
N TRP A 157 47.12 6.02 -2.87
CA TRP A 157 48.55 6.11 -3.23
C TRP A 157 49.34 6.77 -2.09
#